data_88d87be5930132fcf43e623d9cd46936
#
_entry.id   88d87be5930132fcf43e623d9cd46936
#
_cell.length_a   1.000
_cell.length_b   1.000
_cell.length_c   1.000
_cell.angle_alpha   90.00
_cell.angle_beta   90.00
_cell.angle_gamma   90.00
#
_symmetry.space_group_name_H-M   'P 1'
#
loop_
_entity.id
_entity.type
_entity.pdbx_description
1 polymer ?
#
loop_
_entity_poly.entity_id
_entity_poly.type
_entity_poly.pdbx_seq_one_letter_code
_entity_poly.pdbx_strand_id
1 'polypeptide(L)'
;IKDSLWYNFSLKKNTCDLVFDRKEVILPAGMELARATLSHSQKFLTMELRPYQEKVNKDKKEEEVKPDKSFELELWTWDEYEVPTLQTRGRYFRPQYSKYIYYIASGKLTEVAPGHADLLEPDRAEEIHYVLYTDETPYRMQKEWLNEVPFDIYSVNVHTGKKQLVGRSYRTRPRWSMN
;
A
#
# COMPACT_ATOMS: atom_id res chain seq x y z
N ILE A 1 -10.39 -10.87 1.52
CA ILE A 1 -10.92 -11.31 0.23
C ILE A 1 -10.20 -12.62 -0.10
N LYS A 2 -10.83 -13.79 0.23
CA LYS A 2 -10.12 -15.08 0.10
C LYS A 2 -10.15 -15.64 -1.34
N ASP A 3 -11.19 -15.34 -2.09
CA ASP A 3 -11.39 -15.87 -3.44
C ASP A 3 -11.88 -14.74 -4.35
N SER A 4 -10.96 -14.05 -5.02
CA SER A 4 -11.28 -13.03 -5.99
C SER A 4 -10.91 -13.52 -7.39
N LEU A 5 -11.90 -13.61 -8.25
CA LEU A 5 -11.76 -13.89 -9.67
C LEU A 5 -12.07 -12.60 -10.44
N TRP A 6 -11.20 -12.26 -11.35
CA TRP A 6 -11.36 -11.07 -12.18
C TRP A 6 -11.58 -11.49 -13.63
N TYR A 7 -12.69 -11.04 -14.20
CA TYR A 7 -13.07 -11.35 -15.56
C TYR A 7 -13.06 -10.09 -16.41
N ASN A 8 -12.60 -10.22 -17.64
CA ASN A 8 -12.76 -9.22 -18.69
C ASN A 8 -13.93 -9.62 -19.58
N PHE A 9 -14.92 -8.75 -19.68
CA PHE A 9 -16.04 -8.95 -20.59
C PHE A 9 -15.83 -8.16 -21.88
N SER A 10 -15.67 -8.85 -23.01
CA SER A 10 -15.55 -8.22 -24.31
C SER A 10 -16.92 -8.06 -24.94
N LEU A 11 -17.43 -6.84 -25.02
CA LEU A 11 -18.70 -6.52 -25.71
C LEU A 11 -18.70 -6.91 -27.19
N LYS A 12 -17.54 -6.80 -27.86
CA LYS A 12 -17.43 -7.15 -29.30
C LYS A 12 -17.54 -8.64 -29.56
N LYS A 13 -17.00 -9.47 -28.67
CA LYS A 13 -16.96 -10.93 -28.79
C LYS A 13 -18.05 -11.62 -27.97
N ASN A 14 -18.73 -10.90 -27.09
CA ASN A 14 -19.68 -11.42 -26.11
C ASN A 14 -19.10 -12.60 -25.31
N THR A 15 -17.81 -12.53 -24.99
CA THR A 15 -17.08 -13.53 -24.22
C THR A 15 -16.61 -12.94 -22.89
N CYS A 16 -16.53 -13.79 -21.87
CA CYS A 16 -16.02 -13.47 -20.55
C CYS A 16 -14.74 -14.28 -20.33
N ASP A 17 -13.60 -13.62 -20.37
CA ASP A 17 -12.31 -14.25 -20.20
C ASP A 17 -11.79 -14.01 -18.77
N LEU A 18 -11.32 -15.06 -18.11
CA LEU A 18 -10.68 -14.94 -16.81
C LEU A 18 -9.33 -14.24 -16.99
N VAL A 19 -9.17 -13.09 -16.35
CA VAL A 19 -7.93 -12.29 -16.42
C VAL A 19 -7.01 -12.62 -15.25
N PHE A 20 -7.59 -12.94 -14.09
CA PHE A 20 -6.83 -13.11 -12.86
C PHE A 20 -7.57 -14.02 -11.87
N ASP A 21 -6.86 -15.04 -11.38
CA ASP A 21 -7.27 -15.84 -10.24
C ASP A 21 -6.33 -15.55 -9.06
N ARG A 22 -6.89 -15.14 -7.93
CA ARG A 22 -6.13 -14.90 -6.70
C ARG A 22 -5.31 -16.12 -6.25
N LYS A 23 -5.77 -17.33 -6.56
CA LYS A 23 -5.11 -18.57 -6.15
C LYS A 23 -3.81 -18.83 -6.91
N GLU A 24 -3.68 -18.29 -8.11
CA GLU A 24 -2.50 -18.44 -8.96
C GLU A 24 -1.35 -17.51 -8.54
N VAL A 25 -1.66 -16.44 -7.79
CA VAL A 25 -0.63 -15.47 -7.36
C VAL A 25 -0.03 -15.86 -6.01
N ILE A 26 1.25 -16.13 -6.03
CA ILE A 26 2.03 -16.37 -4.82
C ILE A 26 2.31 -15.02 -4.17
N LEU A 27 1.61 -14.74 -3.06
CA LEU A 27 1.88 -13.55 -2.26
C LEU A 27 3.08 -13.76 -1.35
N PRO A 28 3.79 -12.68 -0.96
CA PRO A 28 4.80 -12.73 0.09
C PRO A 28 4.24 -13.32 1.39
N ALA A 29 5.08 -14.09 2.11
CA ALA A 29 4.67 -14.73 3.36
C ALA A 29 4.14 -13.71 4.37
N GLY A 30 3.03 -14.03 5.02
CA GLY A 30 2.42 -13.15 6.02
C GLY A 30 1.67 -11.94 5.46
N MET A 31 1.47 -11.85 4.14
CA MET A 31 0.71 -10.79 3.51
C MET A 31 -0.64 -11.28 2.99
N GLU A 32 -1.63 -10.41 3.03
CA GLU A 32 -2.94 -10.64 2.41
C GLU A 32 -3.28 -9.52 1.41
N LEU A 33 -4.04 -9.88 0.38
CA LEU A 33 -4.52 -8.94 -0.60
C LEU A 33 -5.64 -8.09 -0.01
N ALA A 34 -5.43 -6.78 0.03
CA ALA A 34 -6.43 -5.81 0.44
C ALA A 34 -7.23 -5.28 -0.75
N ARG A 35 -6.52 -4.91 -1.81
CA ARG A 35 -7.11 -4.35 -3.03
C ARG A 35 -6.30 -4.74 -4.25
N ALA A 36 -6.98 -4.91 -5.38
CA ALA A 36 -6.36 -5.03 -6.69
C ALA A 36 -7.09 -4.12 -7.68
N THR A 37 -6.35 -3.49 -8.57
CA THR A 37 -6.89 -2.61 -9.61
C THR A 37 -6.26 -2.99 -10.94
N LEU A 38 -7.08 -3.29 -11.93
CA LEU A 38 -6.62 -3.61 -13.27
C LEU A 38 -6.22 -2.34 -14.01
N SER A 39 -5.08 -2.36 -14.68
CA SER A 39 -4.64 -1.26 -15.53
C SER A 39 -5.57 -1.05 -16.73
N HIS A 40 -5.57 0.14 -17.30
CA HIS A 40 -6.35 0.44 -18.51
C HIS A 40 -5.97 -0.46 -19.69
N SER A 41 -4.68 -0.77 -19.81
CA SER A 41 -4.15 -1.67 -20.84
C SER A 41 -4.45 -3.17 -20.61
N GLN A 42 -4.97 -3.53 -19.43
CA GLN A 42 -5.23 -4.91 -19.00
C GLN A 42 -4.00 -5.83 -18.99
N LYS A 43 -2.79 -5.25 -19.01
CA LYS A 43 -1.53 -6.01 -19.00
C LYS A 43 -1.00 -6.27 -17.58
N PHE A 44 -1.38 -5.46 -16.61
CA PHE A 44 -0.92 -5.56 -15.24
C PHE A 44 -2.00 -5.17 -14.23
N LEU A 45 -1.80 -5.62 -12.99
CA LEU A 45 -2.62 -5.28 -11.83
C LEU A 45 -1.76 -4.52 -10.83
N THR A 46 -2.28 -3.41 -10.32
CA THR A 46 -1.74 -2.79 -9.11
C THR A 46 -2.43 -3.39 -7.90
N MET A 47 -1.63 -3.96 -7.00
CA MET A 47 -2.11 -4.66 -5.81
C MET A 47 -1.67 -3.94 -4.55
N GLU A 48 -2.57 -3.82 -3.60
CA GLU A 48 -2.30 -3.35 -2.26
C GLU A 48 -2.32 -4.55 -1.31
N LEU A 49 -1.18 -4.82 -0.68
CA LEU A 49 -1.03 -5.89 0.29
C LEU A 49 -0.85 -5.31 1.69
N ARG A 50 -1.40 -6.00 2.67
CA ARG A 50 -1.21 -5.69 4.10
C ARG A 50 -0.73 -6.91 4.87
N PRO A 51 -0.07 -6.73 6.01
CA PRO A 51 0.22 -7.83 6.89
C PRO A 51 -1.06 -8.59 7.27
N TYR A 52 -0.99 -9.92 7.26
CA TYR A 52 -2.10 -10.76 7.70
C TYR A 52 -2.35 -10.50 9.19
N GLN A 53 -3.55 -10.06 9.51
CA GLN A 53 -4.00 -9.93 10.90
C GLN A 53 -4.95 -11.10 11.18
N GLU A 54 -4.58 -11.92 12.13
CA GLU A 54 -5.47 -12.96 12.61
C GLU A 54 -6.74 -12.29 13.17
N LYS A 55 -7.89 -12.64 12.61
CA LYS A 55 -9.15 -12.12 13.15
C LYS A 55 -9.34 -12.68 14.55
N VAL A 56 -9.09 -11.87 15.54
CA VAL A 56 -9.53 -12.19 16.92
C VAL A 56 -11.05 -12.34 16.85
N ASN A 57 -11.52 -13.56 17.01
CA ASN A 57 -12.94 -13.84 17.10
C ASN A 57 -13.49 -13.09 18.33
N LYS A 58 -14.19 -12.00 18.11
CA LYS A 58 -14.89 -11.25 19.14
C LYS A 58 -16.05 -12.04 19.77
N ASP A 59 -16.31 -13.26 19.28
CA ASP A 59 -17.39 -14.15 19.79
C ASP A 59 -16.99 -14.97 21.02
N LYS A 60 -15.74 -14.91 21.48
CA LYS A 60 -15.46 -15.31 22.85
C LYS A 60 -16.03 -14.19 23.72
N LYS A 61 -17.26 -14.40 24.23
CA LYS A 61 -17.79 -13.69 25.37
C LYS A 61 -16.64 -13.61 26.37
N GLU A 62 -16.05 -12.43 26.53
CA GLU A 62 -15.21 -12.15 27.65
C GLU A 62 -16.11 -12.42 28.89
N GLU A 63 -15.81 -13.47 29.61
CA GLU A 63 -16.25 -13.55 31.00
C GLU A 63 -15.87 -12.22 31.59
N GLU A 64 -16.83 -11.51 32.16
CA GLU A 64 -16.63 -10.23 32.83
C GLU A 64 -15.57 -10.39 33.91
N VAL A 65 -14.30 -10.37 33.51
CA VAL A 65 -13.21 -10.09 34.44
C VAL A 65 -13.46 -8.63 34.83
N LYS A 66 -14.01 -8.44 36.01
CA LYS A 66 -14.11 -7.09 36.62
C LYS A 66 -12.78 -6.40 36.38
N PRO A 67 -12.76 -5.25 35.73
CA PRO A 67 -11.50 -4.57 35.47
C PRO A 67 -10.85 -4.32 36.85
N ASP A 68 -9.82 -5.09 37.14
CA ASP A 68 -8.87 -4.68 38.17
C ASP A 68 -8.48 -3.27 37.77
N LYS A 69 -8.48 -2.34 38.72
CA LYS A 69 -8.09 -0.95 38.47
C LYS A 69 -6.59 -0.91 38.22
N SER A 70 -6.15 -1.60 37.17
CA SER A 70 -4.80 -1.46 36.65
C SER A 70 -4.72 -0.07 36.02
N PHE A 71 -3.89 0.76 36.58
CA PHE A 71 -3.55 2.03 35.93
C PHE A 71 -2.86 1.67 34.61
N GLU A 72 -3.47 1.99 33.48
CA GLU A 72 -2.78 1.98 32.20
C GLU A 72 -1.74 3.09 32.24
N LEU A 73 -0.47 2.69 32.38
CA LEU A 73 0.65 3.62 32.27
C LEU A 73 0.97 3.81 30.78
N GLU A 74 0.62 4.94 30.23
CA GLU A 74 1.06 5.35 28.91
C GLU A 74 2.42 6.04 29.03
N LEU A 75 3.45 5.43 28.43
CA LEU A 75 4.78 6.03 28.35
C LEU A 75 4.93 6.72 26.99
N TRP A 76 5.16 8.02 27.02
CA TRP A 76 5.41 8.82 25.84
C TRP A 76 6.90 9.19 25.81
N THR A 77 7.53 8.89 24.68
CA THR A 77 8.92 9.23 24.46
C THR A 77 9.04 10.43 23.52
N TRP A 78 10.10 11.21 23.70
CA TRP A 78 10.33 12.44 22.92
C TRP A 78 10.67 12.17 21.44
N ASP A 79 11.02 10.95 21.11
CA ASP A 79 11.37 10.48 19.77
C ASP A 79 10.19 9.88 18.99
N GLU A 80 8.98 9.94 19.55
CA GLU A 80 7.78 9.50 18.85
C GLU A 80 7.38 10.49 17.75
N TYR A 81 6.91 9.94 16.61
CA TYR A 81 6.59 10.72 15.43
C TYR A 81 5.31 11.55 15.53
N GLU A 82 4.40 11.15 16.40
CA GLU A 82 3.10 11.78 16.57
C GLU A 82 2.89 12.16 18.02
N VAL A 83 2.31 13.33 18.21
CA VAL A 83 1.95 13.77 19.57
C VAL A 83 0.91 12.83 20.19
N PRO A 84 0.93 12.65 21.53
CA PRO A 84 0.04 11.72 22.24
C PRO A 84 -1.44 11.86 21.89
N THR A 85 -1.90 13.09 21.71
CA THR A 85 -3.30 13.36 21.32
C THR A 85 -3.66 12.85 19.94
N LEU A 86 -2.72 12.79 19.00
CA LEU A 86 -2.94 12.21 17.68
C LEU A 86 -2.87 10.69 17.73
N GLN A 87 -1.96 10.13 18.53
CA GLN A 87 -1.87 8.70 18.74
C GLN A 87 -3.15 8.13 19.38
N THR A 88 -3.69 8.81 20.38
CA THR A 88 -4.95 8.42 21.05
C THR A 88 -6.17 8.55 20.13
N ARG A 89 -6.18 9.59 19.28
CA ARG A 89 -7.19 9.74 18.22
C ARG A 89 -6.94 8.80 17.03
N GLY A 90 -5.71 8.37 16.87
CA GLY A 90 -5.20 7.54 15.78
C GLY A 90 -5.63 6.09 15.83
N ARG A 91 -6.71 5.73 16.54
CA ARG A 91 -7.48 4.50 16.26
C ARG A 91 -7.90 4.41 14.80
N TYR A 92 -7.72 5.46 14.05
CA TYR A 92 -7.75 5.53 12.58
C TYR A 92 -6.35 5.37 12.00
N PHE A 93 -5.58 4.39 12.49
CA PHE A 93 -4.41 3.94 11.74
C PHE A 93 -4.91 3.61 10.33
N ARG A 94 -4.56 4.45 9.38
CA ARG A 94 -4.73 4.09 7.98
C ARG A 94 -3.88 2.86 7.77
N PRO A 95 -4.46 1.71 7.46
CA PRO A 95 -3.68 0.50 7.27
C PRO A 95 -2.65 0.81 6.18
N GLN A 96 -1.39 0.57 6.51
CA GLN A 96 -0.29 0.79 5.57
C GLN A 96 -0.29 -0.37 4.59
N TYR A 97 -0.61 -0.08 3.34
CA TYR A 97 -0.65 -1.07 2.27
C TYR A 97 0.61 -0.97 1.43
N SER A 98 1.46 -1.99 1.46
CA SER A 98 2.55 -2.12 0.50
C SER A 98 1.98 -2.32 -0.91
N LYS A 99 2.55 -1.65 -1.90
CA LYS A 99 2.03 -1.64 -3.27
C LYS A 99 2.90 -2.49 -4.17
N TYR A 100 2.24 -3.31 -4.95
CA TYR A 100 2.85 -4.27 -5.85
C TYR A 100 2.26 -4.12 -7.25
N ILE A 101 3.08 -4.39 -8.26
CA ILE A 101 2.61 -4.55 -9.64
C ILE A 101 2.75 -6.01 -10.03
N TYR A 102 1.66 -6.58 -10.51
CA TYR A 102 1.59 -7.93 -11.02
C TYR A 102 1.37 -7.91 -12.53
N TYR A 103 2.32 -8.44 -13.28
CA TYR A 103 2.20 -8.60 -14.72
C TYR A 103 1.50 -9.91 -15.06
N ILE A 104 0.34 -9.83 -15.75
CA ILE A 104 -0.51 -10.98 -16.07
C ILE A 104 0.24 -11.97 -16.96
N ALA A 105 0.92 -11.48 -18.00
CA ALA A 105 1.61 -12.34 -18.96
C ALA A 105 2.78 -13.12 -18.37
N SER A 106 3.49 -12.57 -17.40
CA SER A 106 4.68 -13.22 -16.82
C SER A 106 4.43 -13.86 -15.45
N GLY A 107 3.27 -13.60 -14.84
CA GLY A 107 2.97 -14.04 -13.48
C GLY A 107 3.87 -13.40 -12.41
N LYS A 108 4.60 -12.35 -12.75
CA LYS A 108 5.57 -11.72 -11.86
C LYS A 108 4.92 -10.68 -10.98
N LEU A 109 5.12 -10.80 -9.67
CA LEU A 109 4.75 -9.83 -8.66
C LEU A 109 5.99 -9.06 -8.19
N THR A 110 5.96 -7.74 -8.27
CA THR A 110 7.08 -6.88 -7.88
C THR A 110 6.61 -5.82 -6.89
N GLU A 111 7.30 -5.68 -5.76
CA GLU A 111 7.05 -4.59 -4.81
C GLU A 111 7.56 -3.27 -5.38
N VAL A 112 6.67 -2.29 -5.46
CA VAL A 112 6.98 -0.97 -6.04
C VAL A 112 6.96 0.15 -5.02
N ALA A 113 6.22 0.03 -3.92
CA ALA A 113 6.24 1.00 -2.84
C ALA A 113 5.96 0.35 -1.49
N PRO A 114 6.69 0.72 -0.42
CA PRO A 114 6.38 0.28 0.95
C PRO A 114 5.06 0.87 1.44
N GLY A 115 4.51 0.30 2.51
CA GLY A 115 3.16 0.63 3.00
C GLY A 115 2.94 2.08 3.39
N HIS A 116 3.99 2.77 3.79
CA HIS A 116 3.95 4.18 4.20
C HIS A 116 4.19 5.18 3.05
N ALA A 117 4.48 4.69 1.85
CA ALA A 117 4.82 5.51 0.70
C ALA A 117 3.62 5.72 -0.24
N ASP A 118 3.55 6.88 -0.87
CA ASP A 118 2.58 7.17 -1.91
C ASP A 118 3.12 6.78 -3.27
N LEU A 119 2.39 5.89 -3.96
CA LEU A 119 2.74 5.46 -5.31
C LEU A 119 2.21 6.45 -6.35
N LEU A 120 3.06 6.77 -7.32
CA LEU A 120 2.75 7.61 -8.47
C LEU A 120 2.93 6.79 -9.74
N GLU A 121 1.83 6.30 -10.27
CA GLU A 121 1.79 5.58 -11.55
C GLU A 121 1.63 6.54 -12.72
N PRO A 122 2.22 6.24 -13.89
CA PRO A 122 1.89 6.97 -15.12
C PRO A 122 0.41 6.76 -15.44
N ASP A 123 -0.31 7.86 -15.66
CA ASP A 123 -1.72 7.79 -16.03
C ASP A 123 -1.90 7.19 -17.42
N ARG A 124 -2.80 6.22 -17.54
CA ARG A 124 -3.20 5.55 -18.80
C ARG A 124 -2.06 4.93 -19.61
N ALA A 125 -0.93 4.61 -18.98
CA ALA A 125 0.18 3.97 -19.68
C ALA A 125 -0.23 2.58 -20.21
N GLU A 126 0.10 2.30 -21.45
CA GLU A 126 -0.10 0.96 -22.04
C GLU A 126 0.88 -0.04 -21.43
N GLU A 127 2.07 0.40 -21.09
CA GLU A 127 3.14 -0.38 -20.48
C GLU A 127 3.90 0.47 -19.48
N ILE A 128 4.24 -0.10 -18.34
CA ILE A 128 4.97 0.59 -17.27
C ILE A 128 6.31 -0.10 -17.07
N HIS A 129 7.39 0.64 -17.27
CA HIS A 129 8.76 0.20 -16.95
C HIS A 129 9.24 0.74 -15.62
N TYR A 130 8.81 1.94 -15.28
CA TYR A 130 9.17 2.64 -14.04
C TYR A 130 7.94 3.26 -13.39
N VAL A 131 7.93 3.23 -12.07
CA VAL A 131 7.00 3.99 -11.24
C VAL A 131 7.79 4.86 -10.27
N LEU A 132 7.16 5.89 -9.78
CA LEU A 132 7.71 6.72 -8.72
C LEU A 132 6.94 6.46 -7.42
N TYR A 133 7.64 6.58 -6.29
CA TYR A 133 6.96 6.74 -5.01
C TYR A 133 7.61 7.83 -4.19
N THR A 134 6.84 8.43 -3.30
CA THR A 134 7.30 9.45 -2.37
C THR A 134 7.33 8.87 -0.97
N ASP A 135 8.38 9.20 -0.21
CA ASP A 135 8.60 8.75 1.16
C ASP A 135 8.79 9.95 2.09
N GLU A 136 7.85 10.17 3.01
CA GLU A 136 7.89 11.23 4.02
C GLU A 136 8.60 10.77 5.31
N THR A 137 8.96 9.49 5.42
CA THR A 137 9.51 8.91 6.64
C THR A 137 10.70 9.70 7.20
N PRO A 138 11.68 10.16 6.39
CA PRO A 138 12.82 10.91 6.90
C PRO A 138 12.45 12.26 7.53
N TYR A 139 11.26 12.77 7.22
CA TYR A 139 10.81 14.11 7.60
C TYR A 139 9.61 14.11 8.54
N ARG A 140 9.17 12.95 9.02
CA ARG A 140 7.96 12.80 9.84
C ARG A 140 7.97 13.67 11.09
N MET A 141 9.14 13.81 11.74
CA MET A 141 9.29 14.67 12.90
C MET A 141 8.99 16.15 12.61
N GLN A 142 9.09 16.57 11.36
CA GLN A 142 8.83 17.95 10.96
C GLN A 142 7.33 18.23 10.75
N LYS A 143 6.49 17.20 10.76
CA LYS A 143 5.05 17.31 10.50
C LYS A 143 4.34 18.22 11.50
N GLU A 144 4.83 18.28 12.73
CA GLU A 144 4.25 19.12 13.79
C GLU A 144 4.54 20.62 13.61
N TRP A 145 5.57 20.97 12.82
CA TRP A 145 6.03 22.36 12.65
C TRP A 145 5.85 22.88 11.22
N LEU A 146 5.72 21.98 10.25
CA LEU A 146 5.60 22.36 8.85
C LEU A 146 4.19 22.09 8.34
N ASN A 147 3.63 23.06 7.63
CA ASN A 147 2.36 22.87 6.92
C ASN A 147 2.48 21.86 5.78
N GLU A 148 3.65 21.79 5.16
CA GLU A 148 3.97 20.85 4.09
C GLU A 148 5.22 20.06 4.47
N VAL A 149 5.06 18.76 4.67
CA VAL A 149 6.17 17.87 5.00
C VAL A 149 6.92 17.56 3.72
N PRO A 150 8.27 17.72 3.71
CA PRO A 150 9.08 17.28 2.58
C PRO A 150 9.02 15.76 2.41
N PHE A 151 9.36 15.28 1.23
CA PHE A 151 9.48 13.86 0.92
C PHE A 151 10.64 13.59 -0.02
N ASP A 152 11.15 12.38 0.04
CA ASP A 152 12.11 11.85 -0.92
C ASP A 152 11.36 11.17 -2.07
N ILE A 153 11.94 11.22 -3.27
CA ILE A 153 11.37 10.63 -4.47
C ILE A 153 12.26 9.48 -4.90
N TYR A 154 11.63 8.32 -5.07
CA TYR A 154 12.29 7.11 -5.56
C TYR A 154 11.67 6.66 -6.87
N SER A 155 12.51 6.20 -7.80
CA SER A 155 12.12 5.49 -9.01
C SER A 155 12.30 4.00 -8.80
N VAL A 156 11.33 3.20 -9.24
CA VAL A 156 11.40 1.76 -9.17
C VAL A 156 11.20 1.15 -10.55
N ASN A 157 12.12 0.32 -10.96
CA ASN A 157 11.94 -0.50 -12.14
C ASN A 157 11.00 -1.65 -11.81
N VAL A 158 9.83 -1.71 -12.45
CA VAL A 158 8.77 -2.67 -12.12
C VAL A 158 9.13 -4.11 -12.51
N HIS A 159 10.04 -4.30 -13.47
CA HIS A 159 10.46 -5.63 -13.89
C HIS A 159 11.53 -6.23 -12.99
N THR A 160 12.42 -5.39 -12.46
CA THR A 160 13.55 -5.86 -11.62
C THR A 160 13.34 -5.62 -10.14
N GLY A 161 12.45 -4.71 -9.74
CA GLY A 161 12.27 -4.24 -8.37
C GLY A 161 13.39 -3.31 -7.89
N LYS A 162 14.34 -2.93 -8.77
CA LYS A 162 15.45 -2.06 -8.41
C LYS A 162 14.94 -0.66 -8.10
N LYS A 163 15.22 -0.20 -6.87
CA LYS A 163 14.87 1.13 -6.36
C LYS A 163 16.05 2.08 -6.55
N GLN A 164 15.79 3.30 -6.97
CA GLN A 164 16.79 4.36 -7.13
C GLN A 164 16.25 5.68 -6.58
N LEU A 165 17.02 6.34 -5.73
CA LEU A 165 16.70 7.68 -5.25
C LEU A 165 16.85 8.68 -6.40
N VAL A 166 15.77 9.43 -6.67
CA VAL A 166 15.72 10.48 -7.70
C VAL A 166 16.07 11.83 -7.09
N GLY A 167 15.54 12.11 -5.90
CA GLY A 167 15.84 13.36 -5.21
C GLY A 167 15.30 13.40 -3.80
N ARG A 168 15.79 14.34 -3.00
CA ARG A 168 15.48 14.49 -1.58
C ARG A 168 14.81 15.81 -1.25
N SER A 169 14.01 15.78 -0.19
CA SER A 169 13.41 16.99 0.42
C SER A 169 12.58 17.83 -0.55
N TYR A 170 11.81 17.17 -1.41
CA TYR A 170 10.86 17.85 -2.28
C TYR A 170 9.58 18.17 -1.51
N ARG A 171 8.95 19.30 -1.86
CA ARG A 171 7.65 19.71 -1.33
C ARG A 171 6.53 19.65 -2.36
N THR A 172 6.90 19.60 -3.64
CA THR A 172 5.95 19.53 -4.74
C THR A 172 5.90 18.13 -5.31
N ARG A 173 4.74 17.53 -5.40
CA ARG A 173 4.56 16.18 -5.97
C ARG A 173 4.97 16.16 -7.44
N PRO A 174 5.80 15.20 -7.83
CA PRO A 174 6.16 15.01 -9.23
C PRO A 174 4.94 14.60 -10.05
N ARG A 175 4.97 14.92 -11.33
CA ARG A 175 3.95 14.49 -12.29
C ARG A 175 4.63 13.85 -13.48
N TRP A 176 3.97 12.85 -14.03
CA TRP A 176 4.41 12.25 -15.28
C TRP A 176 4.12 13.17 -16.44
N SER A 177 5.07 13.26 -17.38
CA SER A 177 4.85 13.94 -18.67
C SER A 177 3.94 13.07 -19.52
N MET A 178 2.94 13.68 -20.14
CA MET A 178 2.12 13.04 -21.15
C MET A 178 2.80 13.21 -22.52
N ASN A 179 3.82 12.42 -22.80
CA ASN A 179 4.43 12.36 -24.13
C ASN A 179 4.04 11.05 -24.81
#